data_0da2dfd17e04c92a10d4b6fdee42972a
#
_entry.id   0da2dfd17e04c92a10d4b6fdee42972a
#
_cell.length_a   1.000
_cell.length_b   1.000
_cell.length_c   1.000
_cell.angle_alpha   90.00
_cell.angle_beta   90.00
_cell.angle_gamma   90.00
#
_symmetry.space_group_name_H-M   'P 1'
#
loop_
_entity.id
_entity.type
_entity.pdbx_description
1 polymer ?
#
loop_
_entity_poly.entity_id
_entity_poly.type
_entity_poly.pdbx_seq_one_letter_code
_entity_poly.pdbx_strand_id
1 'polypeptide(L)'
;DREGVRKLYKEAIEAGLQSGYAALPDVALVYFSNLCDDYKMGEVYPDAVLDEYARLAPIFESDAPGVKEAKTQFDTCFAGSGAADCENLEKMFRPRIEAAPEDMELLKQTVSLMSRSQCSSEFFLQIAEKYYAMEPSAQTAMMLAQGFQERGDFAKSTTYLREAIAAEQDAVQKELLLVRLSMTELAAKNPTAAAVAANEAKALNPNNGMAYFALAQAYAASAASCSG
;
A
#
# COMPACT_ATOMS: atom_id res chain seq x y z
N ASP A 1 36.54 -0.62 4.43
CA ASP A 1 35.84 -0.35 5.70
C ASP A 1 34.51 0.33 5.39
N ARG A 2 33.40 -0.43 5.47
CA ARG A 2 32.03 0.04 5.16
C ARG A 2 31.54 1.09 6.15
N GLU A 3 31.92 0.99 7.41
CA GLU A 3 31.56 1.96 8.44
C GLU A 3 32.15 3.35 8.13
N GLY A 4 33.43 3.39 7.74
CA GLY A 4 34.06 4.64 7.31
C GLY A 4 33.40 5.26 6.09
N VAL A 5 32.96 4.44 5.13
CA VAL A 5 32.22 4.90 3.94
C VAL A 5 30.86 5.49 4.36
N ARG A 6 30.09 4.82 5.24
CA ARG A 6 28.83 5.36 5.76
C ARG A 6 29.01 6.70 6.45
N LYS A 7 30.06 6.83 7.26
CA LYS A 7 30.38 8.08 7.95
C LYS A 7 30.64 9.23 6.97
N LEU A 8 31.44 9.00 5.93
CA LEU A 8 31.73 10.01 4.91
C LEU A 8 30.47 10.42 4.13
N TYR A 9 29.58 9.50 3.82
CA TYR A 9 28.30 9.84 3.19
C TYR A 9 27.41 10.70 4.10
N LYS A 10 27.34 10.40 5.40
CA LYS A 10 26.61 11.22 6.37
C LYS A 10 27.16 12.64 6.42
N GLU A 11 28.48 12.79 6.52
CA GLU A 11 29.15 14.09 6.51
C GLU A 11 28.88 14.86 5.20
N ALA A 12 28.90 14.17 4.05
CA ALA A 12 28.60 14.78 2.76
C ALA A 12 27.14 15.25 2.66
N ILE A 13 26.19 14.47 3.19
CA ILE A 13 24.76 14.84 3.23
C ILE A 13 24.55 16.04 4.14
N GLU A 14 25.15 16.07 5.32
CA GLU A 14 25.05 17.21 6.25
C GLU A 14 25.63 18.51 5.63
N ALA A 15 26.78 18.42 4.99
CA ALA A 15 27.36 19.54 4.27
C ALA A 15 26.49 19.99 3.08
N GLY A 16 25.87 19.04 2.37
CA GLY A 16 24.96 19.29 1.26
C GLY A 16 23.68 20.01 1.71
N LEU A 17 23.10 19.62 2.84
CA LEU A 17 21.96 20.29 3.45
C LEU A 17 22.25 21.73 3.81
N GLN A 18 23.45 22.01 4.35
CA GLN A 18 23.87 23.37 4.72
C GLN A 18 24.14 24.27 3.51
N SER A 19 24.65 23.70 2.42
CA SER A 19 25.03 24.44 1.21
C SER A 19 23.94 24.53 0.15
N GLY A 20 22.83 23.82 0.30
CA GLY A 20 21.78 23.72 -0.73
C GLY A 20 22.26 23.01 -2.00
N TYR A 21 23.09 21.98 -1.86
CA TYR A 21 23.69 21.24 -2.98
C TYR A 21 22.63 20.54 -3.84
N ALA A 22 22.56 20.88 -5.12
CA ALA A 22 21.50 20.43 -6.03
C ALA A 22 21.45 18.90 -6.23
N ALA A 23 22.60 18.20 -6.20
CA ALA A 23 22.66 16.73 -6.32
C ALA A 23 22.54 16.00 -4.97
N LEU A 24 22.08 16.68 -3.92
CA LEU A 24 21.89 16.08 -2.60
C LEU A 24 20.97 14.85 -2.62
N PRO A 25 19.84 14.83 -3.38
CA PRO A 25 19.01 13.64 -3.49
C PRO A 25 19.75 12.42 -4.03
N ASP A 26 20.63 12.59 -5.02
CA ASP A 26 21.41 11.49 -5.59
C ASP A 26 22.41 10.93 -4.57
N VAL A 27 23.09 11.81 -3.82
CA VAL A 27 24.03 11.39 -2.76
C VAL A 27 23.27 10.64 -1.65
N ALA A 28 22.13 11.15 -1.23
CA ALA A 28 21.28 10.52 -0.21
C ALA A 28 20.76 9.15 -0.68
N LEU A 29 20.35 9.02 -1.95
CA LEU A 29 19.90 7.77 -2.53
C LEU A 29 21.02 6.72 -2.56
N VAL A 30 22.21 7.08 -3.02
CA VAL A 30 23.37 6.17 -3.05
C VAL A 30 23.72 5.70 -1.64
N TYR A 31 23.78 6.63 -0.69
CA TYR A 31 24.03 6.28 0.71
C TYR A 31 23.00 5.31 1.26
N PHE A 32 21.71 5.61 1.06
CA PHE A 32 20.62 4.80 1.58
C PHE A 32 20.56 3.41 0.92
N SER A 33 20.85 3.31 -0.38
CA SER A 33 20.95 2.03 -1.08
C SER A 33 22.03 1.14 -0.49
N ASN A 34 23.22 1.72 -0.20
CA ASN A 34 24.31 1.00 0.45
C ASN A 34 23.90 0.55 1.88
N LEU A 35 23.15 1.37 2.63
CA LEU A 35 22.67 1.01 3.95
C LEU A 35 21.67 -0.15 3.91
N CYS A 36 20.77 -0.17 2.92
CA CYS A 36 19.84 -1.28 2.69
C CYS A 36 20.59 -2.58 2.37
N ASP A 37 21.66 -2.51 1.57
CA ASP A 37 22.49 -3.67 1.26
C ASP A 37 23.30 -4.15 2.47
N ASP A 38 23.82 -3.23 3.29
CA ASP A 38 24.47 -3.57 4.55
C ASP A 38 23.52 -4.28 5.53
N TYR A 39 22.25 -3.86 5.57
CA TYR A 39 21.22 -4.55 6.34
C TYR A 39 20.98 -5.98 5.84
N LYS A 40 20.84 -6.17 4.53
CA LYS A 40 20.68 -7.52 3.92
C LYS A 40 21.87 -8.45 4.23
N MET A 41 23.05 -7.87 4.44
CA MET A 41 24.26 -8.64 4.81
C MET A 41 24.42 -8.84 6.32
N GLY A 42 23.50 -8.29 7.14
CA GLY A 42 23.56 -8.38 8.60
C GLY A 42 24.58 -7.45 9.27
N GLU A 43 25.08 -6.45 8.54
CA GLU A 43 26.08 -5.48 9.01
C GLU A 43 25.46 -4.36 9.86
N VAL A 44 24.15 -4.13 9.73
CA VAL A 44 23.37 -3.12 10.48
C VAL A 44 22.04 -3.69 10.92
N TYR A 45 21.47 -3.10 11.97
CA TYR A 45 20.14 -3.46 12.49
C TYR A 45 19.03 -2.70 11.73
N PRO A 46 17.78 -3.21 11.75
CA PRO A 46 16.65 -2.58 11.06
C PRO A 46 16.42 -1.12 11.52
N ASP A 47 16.59 -0.82 12.80
CA ASP A 47 16.44 0.53 13.34
C ASP A 47 17.33 1.55 12.61
N ALA A 48 18.56 1.17 12.25
CA ALA A 48 19.45 2.07 11.50
C ALA A 48 18.89 2.42 10.11
N VAL A 49 18.20 1.48 9.45
CA VAL A 49 17.57 1.72 8.14
C VAL A 49 16.31 2.58 8.31
N LEU A 50 15.51 2.30 9.34
CA LEU A 50 14.28 3.05 9.66
C LEU A 50 14.58 4.51 10.02
N ASP A 51 15.57 4.74 10.89
CA ASP A 51 15.98 6.07 11.33
C ASP A 51 16.53 6.91 10.16
N GLU A 52 17.39 6.29 9.34
CA GLU A 52 17.95 6.98 8.16
C GLU A 52 16.89 7.23 7.09
N TYR A 53 15.93 6.31 6.89
CA TYR A 53 14.80 6.57 6.01
C TYR A 53 14.02 7.80 6.47
N ALA A 54 13.65 7.87 7.76
CA ALA A 54 12.93 9.01 8.30
C ALA A 54 13.72 10.32 8.22
N ARG A 55 15.04 10.28 8.45
CA ARG A 55 15.93 11.44 8.40
C ARG A 55 16.12 11.98 6.98
N LEU A 56 16.19 11.09 5.99
CA LEU A 56 16.48 11.47 4.59
C LEU A 56 15.22 11.80 3.79
N ALA A 57 14.03 11.31 4.19
CA ALA A 57 12.78 11.52 3.46
C ALA A 57 12.53 12.99 3.07
N PRO A 58 12.77 14.01 3.93
CA PRO A 58 12.57 15.42 3.56
C PRO A 58 13.42 15.90 2.38
N ILE A 59 14.56 15.26 2.10
CA ILE A 59 15.43 15.61 0.95
C ILE A 59 14.70 15.35 -0.38
N PHE A 60 13.74 14.42 -0.38
CA PHE A 60 13.00 13.98 -1.57
C PHE A 60 11.59 14.60 -1.70
N GLU A 61 11.27 15.63 -0.92
CA GLU A 61 9.96 16.30 -0.95
C GLU A 61 9.90 17.51 -1.92
N SER A 62 10.99 17.75 -2.66
CA SER A 62 11.07 18.87 -3.60
C SER A 62 10.51 18.50 -4.98
N ASP A 63 9.85 19.45 -5.64
CA ASP A 63 9.35 19.31 -7.03
C ASP A 63 10.46 19.52 -8.09
N ALA A 64 11.72 19.55 -7.69
CA ALA A 64 12.82 19.72 -8.63
C ALA A 64 12.91 18.53 -9.61
N PRO A 65 13.33 18.77 -10.87
CA PRO A 65 13.49 17.71 -11.86
C PRO A 65 14.40 16.57 -11.34
N GLY A 66 13.96 15.33 -11.53
CA GLY A 66 14.69 14.13 -11.08
C GLY A 66 14.47 13.72 -9.63
N VAL A 67 13.97 14.60 -8.75
CA VAL A 67 13.75 14.28 -7.32
C VAL A 67 12.61 13.27 -7.16
N LYS A 68 11.58 13.36 -7.97
CA LYS A 68 10.45 12.43 -7.93
C LYS A 68 10.87 10.99 -8.30
N GLU A 69 11.74 10.84 -9.29
CA GLU A 69 12.32 9.56 -9.68
C GLU A 69 13.24 9.02 -8.58
N ALA A 70 14.08 9.88 -8.01
CA ALA A 70 14.95 9.52 -6.88
C ALA A 70 14.13 9.10 -5.65
N LYS A 71 13.05 9.81 -5.33
CA LYS A 71 12.09 9.41 -4.27
C LYS A 71 11.51 8.02 -4.52
N THR A 72 11.09 7.75 -5.75
CA THR A 72 10.53 6.44 -6.10
C THR A 72 11.55 5.31 -5.88
N GLN A 73 12.82 5.55 -6.24
CA GLN A 73 13.90 4.59 -6.01
C GLN A 73 14.24 4.44 -4.52
N PHE A 74 14.26 5.54 -3.77
CA PHE A 74 14.47 5.55 -2.33
C PHE A 74 13.41 4.74 -1.58
N ASP A 75 12.13 4.99 -1.86
CA ASP A 75 11.00 4.24 -1.29
C ASP A 75 11.01 2.75 -1.70
N THR A 76 11.39 2.47 -2.97
CA THR A 76 11.50 1.09 -3.47
C THR A 76 12.65 0.34 -2.79
N CYS A 77 13.79 1.00 -2.60
CA CYS A 77 14.92 0.43 -1.87
C CYS A 77 14.53 0.08 -0.44
N PHE A 78 13.84 1.00 0.25
CA PHE A 78 13.37 0.80 1.61
C PHE A 78 12.42 -0.41 1.69
N ALA A 79 11.36 -0.42 0.89
CA ALA A 79 10.39 -1.52 0.85
C ALA A 79 11.03 -2.88 0.50
N GLY A 80 12.03 -2.87 -0.40
CA GLY A 80 12.75 -4.08 -0.83
C GLY A 80 13.91 -4.49 0.08
N SER A 81 14.22 -3.73 1.13
CA SER A 81 15.33 -4.04 2.04
C SER A 81 15.03 -5.19 3.00
N GLY A 82 13.74 -5.40 3.34
CA GLY A 82 13.30 -6.28 4.42
C GLY A 82 13.26 -5.58 5.79
N ALA A 83 13.88 -4.40 5.95
CA ALA A 83 13.73 -3.60 7.17
C ALA A 83 12.34 -2.96 7.28
N ALA A 84 11.70 -2.71 6.13
CA ALA A 84 10.35 -2.17 6.02
C ALA A 84 9.26 -3.25 6.15
N ASP A 85 9.41 -4.19 7.08
CA ASP A 85 8.32 -5.10 7.41
C ASP A 85 7.20 -4.40 8.18
N CYS A 86 6.03 -5.05 8.28
CA CYS A 86 4.86 -4.40 8.86
C CYS A 86 5.03 -4.03 10.33
N GLU A 87 5.75 -4.82 11.11
CA GLU A 87 6.00 -4.54 12.53
C GLU A 87 6.93 -3.33 12.70
N ASN A 88 7.99 -3.27 11.93
CA ASN A 88 8.94 -2.16 11.96
C ASN A 88 8.30 -0.86 11.45
N LEU A 89 7.53 -0.92 10.36
CA LEU A 89 6.79 0.24 9.85
C LEU A 89 5.77 0.75 10.87
N GLU A 90 5.06 -0.15 11.53
CA GLU A 90 4.11 0.24 12.57
C GLU A 90 4.81 0.91 13.77
N LYS A 91 5.94 0.36 14.24
CA LYS A 91 6.76 0.99 15.28
C LYS A 91 7.25 2.38 14.90
N MET A 92 7.64 2.57 13.63
CA MET A 92 8.12 3.85 13.11
C MET A 92 7.00 4.89 12.98
N PHE A 93 5.84 4.51 12.43
CA PHE A 93 4.78 5.44 12.12
C PHE A 93 3.83 5.73 13.28
N ARG A 94 3.57 4.76 14.15
CA ARG A 94 2.61 4.92 15.26
C ARG A 94 2.88 6.18 16.10
N PRO A 95 4.06 6.42 16.67
CA PRO A 95 4.30 7.63 17.48
C PRO A 95 4.19 8.93 16.67
N ARG A 96 4.54 8.90 15.38
CA ARG A 96 4.44 10.07 14.50
C ARG A 96 2.98 10.41 14.19
N ILE A 97 2.15 9.41 13.89
CA ILE A 97 0.72 9.57 13.66
C ILE A 97 0.00 10.03 14.95
N GLU A 98 0.38 9.50 16.10
CA GLU A 98 -0.18 9.94 17.39
C GLU A 98 0.15 11.42 17.69
N ALA A 99 1.34 11.88 17.31
CA ALA A 99 1.76 13.27 17.48
C ALA A 99 1.08 14.23 16.48
N ALA A 100 0.80 13.79 15.25
CA ALA A 100 0.21 14.59 14.18
C ALA A 100 -0.87 13.80 13.41
N PRO A 101 -2.03 13.52 14.04
CA PRO A 101 -3.02 12.59 13.50
C PRO A 101 -3.77 13.09 12.26
N GLU A 102 -3.71 14.38 11.95
CA GLU A 102 -4.37 15.01 10.79
C GLU A 102 -3.37 15.42 9.69
N ASP A 103 -2.09 15.04 9.84
CA ASP A 103 -1.06 15.34 8.83
C ASP A 103 -1.27 14.46 7.59
N MET A 104 -1.80 15.08 6.52
CA MET A 104 -2.14 14.39 5.28
C MET A 104 -0.93 13.75 4.61
N GLU A 105 0.22 14.42 4.60
CA GLU A 105 1.43 13.87 3.98
C GLU A 105 1.97 12.68 4.77
N LEU A 106 1.92 12.74 6.10
CA LEU A 106 2.28 11.62 6.95
C LEU A 106 1.34 10.42 6.78
N LEU A 107 0.02 10.66 6.72
CA LEU A 107 -0.97 9.61 6.45
C LEU A 107 -0.71 8.96 5.08
N LYS A 108 -0.52 9.77 4.05
CA LYS A 108 -0.23 9.32 2.68
C LYS A 108 1.07 8.49 2.60
N GLN A 109 2.14 8.98 3.24
CA GLN A 109 3.42 8.26 3.31
C GLN A 109 3.25 6.92 4.01
N THR A 110 2.55 6.89 5.15
CA THR A 110 2.28 5.67 5.91
C THR A 110 1.51 4.66 5.07
N VAL A 111 0.41 5.09 4.44
CA VAL A 111 -0.41 4.24 3.58
C VAL A 111 0.40 3.70 2.40
N SER A 112 1.18 4.55 1.72
CA SER A 112 1.99 4.15 0.58
C SER A 112 3.03 3.08 0.95
N LEU A 113 3.78 3.27 2.04
CA LEU A 113 4.84 2.35 2.45
C LEU A 113 4.27 1.04 3.00
N MET A 114 3.29 1.11 3.89
CA MET A 114 2.70 -0.09 4.48
C MET A 114 1.94 -0.92 3.43
N SER A 115 1.32 -0.28 2.43
CA SER A 115 0.70 -0.99 1.30
C SER A 115 1.73 -1.72 0.45
N ARG A 116 2.87 -1.09 0.13
CA ARG A 116 3.97 -1.74 -0.63
C ARG A 116 4.54 -2.95 0.11
N SER A 117 4.58 -2.89 1.42
CA SER A 117 5.00 -3.99 2.29
C SER A 117 3.89 -5.01 2.57
N GLN A 118 2.75 -4.90 1.86
CA GLN A 118 1.59 -5.80 1.96
C GLN A 118 1.06 -5.93 3.39
N CYS A 119 1.09 -4.83 4.15
CA CYS A 119 0.57 -4.81 5.51
C CYS A 119 -0.96 -4.87 5.52
N SER A 120 -1.52 -5.66 6.44
CA SER A 120 -2.95 -5.76 6.72
C SER A 120 -3.25 -5.65 8.22
N SER A 121 -2.33 -5.04 9.00
CA SER A 121 -2.52 -4.83 10.43
C SER A 121 -3.71 -3.90 10.71
N GLU A 122 -4.28 -4.00 11.92
CA GLU A 122 -5.36 -3.11 12.33
C GLU A 122 -4.94 -1.64 12.30
N PHE A 123 -3.72 -1.34 12.76
CA PHE A 123 -3.16 0.00 12.68
C PHE A 123 -3.15 0.53 11.24
N PHE A 124 -2.61 -0.26 10.30
CA PHE A 124 -2.55 0.13 8.91
C PHE A 124 -3.95 0.43 8.34
N LEU A 125 -4.92 -0.46 8.59
CA LEU A 125 -6.28 -0.28 8.08
C LEU A 125 -6.97 0.95 8.67
N GLN A 126 -6.77 1.26 9.97
CA GLN A 126 -7.29 2.48 10.59
C GLN A 126 -6.71 3.75 9.93
N ILE A 127 -5.41 3.77 9.65
CA ILE A 127 -4.75 4.90 8.98
C ILE A 127 -5.22 5.01 7.54
N ALA A 128 -5.35 3.90 6.83
CA ALA A 128 -5.86 3.87 5.46
C ALA A 128 -7.33 4.32 5.37
N GLU A 129 -8.21 3.92 6.32
CA GLU A 129 -9.59 4.42 6.42
C GLU A 129 -9.61 5.93 6.66
N LYS A 130 -8.74 6.43 7.53
CA LYS A 130 -8.62 7.87 7.79
C LYS A 130 -8.15 8.65 6.56
N TYR A 131 -7.10 8.18 5.91
CA TYR A 131 -6.60 8.76 4.66
C TYR A 131 -7.68 8.76 3.58
N TYR A 132 -8.39 7.63 3.40
CA TYR A 132 -9.48 7.50 2.44
C TYR A 132 -10.63 8.48 2.70
N ALA A 133 -10.98 8.72 3.97
CA ALA A 133 -12.03 9.69 4.32
C ALA A 133 -11.67 11.13 3.93
N MET A 134 -10.38 11.46 3.91
CA MET A 134 -9.88 12.79 3.53
C MET A 134 -9.64 12.90 2.01
N GLU A 135 -9.14 11.85 1.37
CA GLU A 135 -8.85 11.78 -0.07
C GLU A 135 -9.35 10.45 -0.68
N PRO A 136 -10.66 10.35 -0.99
CA PRO A 136 -11.22 9.14 -1.57
C PRO A 136 -10.64 8.82 -2.95
N SER A 137 -10.22 7.57 -3.16
CA SER A 137 -9.78 7.10 -4.47
C SER A 137 -10.11 5.61 -4.68
N ALA A 138 -10.34 5.20 -5.93
CA ALA A 138 -10.58 3.80 -6.28
C ALA A 138 -9.41 2.91 -5.82
N GLN A 139 -8.17 3.40 -5.93
CA GLN A 139 -6.98 2.68 -5.52
C GLN A 139 -6.94 2.43 -4.01
N THR A 140 -7.21 3.44 -3.20
CA THR A 140 -7.23 3.32 -1.72
C THR A 140 -8.40 2.44 -1.27
N ALA A 141 -9.58 2.58 -1.91
CA ALA A 141 -10.74 1.71 -1.62
C ALA A 141 -10.43 0.24 -1.94
N MET A 142 -9.78 -0.05 -3.06
CA MET A 142 -9.38 -1.41 -3.42
C MET A 142 -8.34 -2.00 -2.45
N MET A 143 -7.41 -1.19 -1.98
CA MET A 143 -6.42 -1.57 -0.97
C MET A 143 -7.08 -1.90 0.37
N LEU A 144 -8.00 -1.05 0.83
CA LEU A 144 -8.81 -1.30 2.04
C LEU A 144 -9.63 -2.58 1.91
N ALA A 145 -10.27 -2.78 0.76
CA ALA A 145 -11.04 -3.98 0.48
C ALA A 145 -10.18 -5.25 0.60
N GLN A 146 -8.96 -5.21 0.08
CA GLN A 146 -8.02 -6.32 0.20
C GLN A 146 -7.59 -6.56 1.65
N GLY A 147 -7.18 -5.53 2.36
CA GLY A 147 -6.73 -5.66 3.74
C GLY A 147 -7.84 -6.19 4.67
N PHE A 148 -9.09 -5.74 4.51
CA PHE A 148 -10.22 -6.27 5.25
C PHE A 148 -10.56 -7.71 4.87
N GLN A 149 -10.43 -8.08 3.58
CA GLN A 149 -10.61 -9.45 3.13
C GLN A 149 -9.60 -10.41 3.77
N GLU A 150 -8.32 -10.02 3.85
CA GLU A 150 -7.26 -10.81 4.48
C GLU A 150 -7.51 -11.04 5.97
N ARG A 151 -8.16 -10.10 6.63
CA ARG A 151 -8.59 -10.22 8.04
C ARG A 151 -9.93 -10.95 8.23
N GLY A 152 -10.59 -11.33 7.15
CA GLY A 152 -11.91 -11.98 7.19
C GLY A 152 -13.08 -11.03 7.47
N ASP A 153 -12.86 -9.72 7.47
CA ASP A 153 -13.93 -8.72 7.55
C ASP A 153 -14.51 -8.47 6.15
N PHE A 154 -15.27 -9.46 5.69
CA PHE A 154 -15.87 -9.40 4.36
C PHE A 154 -16.92 -8.29 4.22
N ALA A 155 -17.56 -7.86 5.32
CA ALA A 155 -18.54 -6.78 5.29
C ALA A 155 -17.90 -5.45 4.93
N LYS A 156 -16.78 -5.10 5.56
CA LYS A 156 -15.98 -3.92 5.19
C LYS A 156 -15.37 -4.08 3.80
N SER A 157 -14.83 -5.25 3.49
CA SER A 157 -14.25 -5.53 2.18
C SER A 157 -15.23 -5.27 1.04
N THR A 158 -16.48 -5.79 1.14
CA THR A 158 -17.52 -5.56 0.13
C THR A 158 -17.94 -4.10 0.03
N THR A 159 -17.97 -3.36 1.15
CA THR A 159 -18.26 -1.93 1.15
C THR A 159 -17.23 -1.17 0.31
N TYR A 160 -15.94 -1.36 0.59
CA TYR A 160 -14.87 -0.69 -0.15
C TYR A 160 -14.76 -1.15 -1.61
N LEU A 161 -15.06 -2.41 -1.93
CA LEU A 161 -15.15 -2.86 -3.33
C LEU A 161 -16.26 -2.12 -4.08
N ARG A 162 -17.42 -1.91 -3.48
CA ARG A 162 -18.51 -1.15 -4.10
C ARG A 162 -18.13 0.31 -4.35
N GLU A 163 -17.42 0.94 -3.42
CA GLU A 163 -16.91 2.31 -3.58
C GLU A 163 -15.86 2.37 -4.70
N ALA A 164 -14.93 1.41 -4.76
CA ALA A 164 -13.97 1.31 -5.85
C ALA A 164 -14.66 1.14 -7.22
N ILE A 165 -15.68 0.28 -7.31
CA ILE A 165 -16.48 0.05 -8.54
C ILE A 165 -17.22 1.34 -8.95
N ALA A 166 -17.76 2.09 -7.99
CA ALA A 166 -18.46 3.34 -8.27
C ALA A 166 -17.53 4.44 -8.80
N ALA A 167 -16.29 4.48 -8.32
CA ALA A 167 -15.27 5.44 -8.76
C ALA A 167 -14.55 5.05 -10.06
N GLU A 168 -14.57 3.76 -10.43
CA GLU A 168 -13.85 3.24 -11.61
C GLU A 168 -14.54 3.64 -12.92
N GLN A 169 -13.76 4.21 -13.85
CA GLN A 169 -14.23 4.64 -15.15
C GLN A 169 -13.88 3.65 -16.28
N ASP A 170 -12.81 2.88 -16.10
CA ASP A 170 -12.41 1.88 -17.08
C ASP A 170 -13.28 0.64 -16.96
N ALA A 171 -13.95 0.26 -18.06
CA ALA A 171 -14.89 -0.85 -18.08
C ALA A 171 -14.22 -2.21 -17.82
N VAL A 172 -12.95 -2.38 -18.20
CA VAL A 172 -12.20 -3.62 -17.96
C VAL A 172 -11.84 -3.74 -16.50
N GLN A 173 -11.36 -2.65 -15.87
CA GLN A 173 -11.07 -2.63 -14.44
C GLN A 173 -12.35 -2.82 -13.62
N LYS A 174 -13.42 -2.15 -14.00
CA LYS A 174 -14.73 -2.28 -13.35
C LYS A 174 -15.26 -3.71 -13.38
N GLU A 175 -15.12 -4.39 -14.52
CA GLU A 175 -15.48 -5.81 -14.65
C GLU A 175 -14.67 -6.69 -13.68
N LEU A 176 -13.35 -6.50 -13.60
CA LEU A 176 -12.48 -7.25 -12.67
C LEU A 176 -12.88 -7.02 -11.21
N LEU A 177 -13.20 -5.77 -10.84
CA LEU A 177 -13.68 -5.45 -9.51
C LEU A 177 -15.03 -6.10 -9.19
N LEU A 178 -15.96 -6.18 -10.15
CA LEU A 178 -17.25 -6.87 -9.99
C LEU A 178 -17.07 -8.38 -9.80
N VAL A 179 -16.17 -9.02 -10.54
CA VAL A 179 -15.83 -10.44 -10.31
C VAL A 179 -15.28 -10.63 -8.89
N ARG A 180 -14.36 -9.75 -8.47
CA ARG A 180 -13.80 -9.78 -7.11
C ARG A 180 -14.89 -9.58 -6.05
N LEU A 181 -15.80 -8.61 -6.25
CA LEU A 181 -16.94 -8.39 -5.36
C LEU A 181 -17.79 -9.65 -5.24
N SER A 182 -18.11 -10.31 -6.37
CA SER A 182 -18.87 -11.57 -6.35
C SER A 182 -18.18 -12.64 -5.48
N MET A 183 -16.87 -12.82 -5.65
CA MET A 183 -16.12 -13.80 -4.86
C MET A 183 -16.08 -13.44 -3.36
N THR A 184 -15.95 -12.16 -3.03
CA THR A 184 -15.95 -11.68 -1.64
C THR A 184 -17.33 -11.84 -1.01
N GLU A 185 -18.41 -11.58 -1.74
CA GLU A 185 -19.78 -11.83 -1.27
C GLU A 185 -20.05 -13.33 -1.03
N LEU A 186 -19.47 -14.22 -1.83
CA LEU A 186 -19.53 -15.67 -1.57
C LEU A 186 -18.80 -16.03 -0.26
N ALA A 187 -17.62 -15.46 -0.03
CA ALA A 187 -16.88 -15.65 1.21
C ALA A 187 -17.66 -15.10 2.43
N ALA A 188 -18.40 -14.00 2.23
CA ALA A 188 -19.33 -13.41 3.21
C ALA A 188 -20.63 -14.22 3.39
N LYS A 189 -20.79 -15.34 2.67
CA LYS A 189 -22.01 -16.17 2.65
C LYS A 189 -23.26 -15.44 2.13
N ASN A 190 -23.08 -14.53 1.19
CA ASN A 190 -24.13 -13.74 0.54
C ASN A 190 -24.30 -14.14 -0.95
N PRO A 191 -24.76 -15.36 -1.27
CA PRO A 191 -24.79 -15.85 -2.65
C PRO A 191 -25.68 -15.01 -3.57
N THR A 192 -26.73 -14.40 -3.05
CA THR A 192 -27.61 -13.51 -3.83
C THR A 192 -26.86 -12.25 -4.31
N ALA A 193 -26.13 -11.58 -3.41
CA ALA A 193 -25.33 -10.42 -3.76
C ALA A 193 -24.18 -10.79 -4.71
N ALA A 194 -23.58 -11.97 -4.50
CA ALA A 194 -22.56 -12.51 -5.39
C ALA A 194 -23.09 -12.71 -6.81
N ALA A 195 -24.29 -13.27 -6.98
CA ALA A 195 -24.93 -13.47 -8.29
C ALA A 195 -25.21 -12.12 -8.98
N VAL A 196 -25.63 -11.10 -8.25
CA VAL A 196 -25.83 -9.74 -8.80
C VAL A 196 -24.52 -9.20 -9.35
N ALA A 197 -23.45 -9.18 -8.57
CA ALA A 197 -22.14 -8.67 -9.01
C ALA A 197 -21.60 -9.47 -10.21
N ALA A 198 -21.73 -10.80 -10.23
CA ALA A 198 -21.30 -11.62 -11.35
C ALA A 198 -22.11 -11.34 -12.64
N ASN A 199 -23.43 -11.08 -12.53
CA ASN A 199 -24.24 -10.69 -13.67
C ASN A 199 -23.87 -9.31 -14.21
N GLU A 200 -23.53 -8.35 -13.36
CA GLU A 200 -23.05 -7.04 -13.77
C GLU A 200 -21.70 -7.18 -14.52
N ALA A 201 -20.76 -7.98 -14.00
CA ALA A 201 -19.51 -8.28 -14.67
C ALA A 201 -19.70 -8.90 -16.06
N LYS A 202 -20.60 -9.90 -16.15
CA LYS A 202 -21.00 -10.55 -17.42
C LYS A 202 -21.63 -9.58 -18.39
N ALA A 203 -22.41 -8.59 -17.91
CA ALA A 203 -23.02 -7.58 -18.78
C ALA A 203 -21.98 -6.65 -19.38
N LEU A 204 -20.90 -6.33 -18.66
CA LEU A 204 -19.78 -5.54 -19.17
C LEU A 204 -18.94 -6.33 -20.19
N ASN A 205 -18.71 -7.62 -19.92
CA ASN A 205 -17.93 -8.48 -20.82
C ASN A 205 -18.55 -9.89 -20.91
N PRO A 206 -19.41 -10.13 -21.91
CA PRO A 206 -20.04 -11.44 -22.10
C PRO A 206 -19.07 -12.59 -22.43
N ASN A 207 -17.80 -12.28 -22.73
CA ASN A 207 -16.79 -13.29 -23.05
C ASN A 207 -15.87 -13.63 -21.86
N ASN A 208 -16.05 -12.99 -20.70
CA ASN A 208 -15.22 -13.30 -19.54
C ASN A 208 -15.68 -14.58 -18.83
N GLY A 209 -14.92 -15.65 -18.97
CA GLY A 209 -15.19 -16.94 -18.29
C GLY A 209 -15.22 -16.83 -16.77
N MET A 210 -14.49 -15.88 -16.16
CA MET A 210 -14.48 -15.71 -14.68
C MET A 210 -15.81 -15.17 -14.17
N ALA A 211 -16.50 -14.30 -14.94
CA ALA A 211 -17.84 -13.83 -14.58
C ALA A 211 -18.87 -14.98 -14.55
N TYR A 212 -18.79 -15.89 -15.52
CA TYR A 212 -19.64 -17.09 -15.55
C TYR A 212 -19.29 -18.06 -14.43
N PHE A 213 -18.01 -18.24 -14.14
CA PHE A 213 -17.56 -19.09 -13.03
C PHE A 213 -18.08 -18.56 -11.68
N ALA A 214 -17.91 -17.26 -11.43
CA ALA A 214 -18.42 -16.61 -10.22
C ALA A 214 -19.94 -16.75 -10.10
N LEU A 215 -20.67 -16.58 -11.20
CA LEU A 215 -22.14 -16.75 -11.25
C LEU A 215 -22.56 -18.19 -10.94
N ALA A 216 -21.87 -19.18 -11.51
CA ALA A 216 -22.14 -20.59 -11.25
C ALA A 216 -21.91 -20.94 -9.77
N GLN A 217 -20.84 -20.44 -9.17
CA GLN A 217 -20.58 -20.62 -7.73
C GLN A 217 -21.66 -19.96 -6.86
N ALA A 218 -22.13 -18.76 -7.22
CA ALA A 218 -23.19 -18.08 -6.51
C ALA A 218 -24.51 -18.87 -6.53
N TYR A 219 -24.89 -19.42 -7.68
CA TYR A 219 -26.08 -20.27 -7.79
C TYR A 219 -25.95 -21.60 -7.04
N ALA A 220 -24.78 -22.23 -7.10
CA ALA A 220 -24.50 -23.45 -6.36
C ALA A 220 -24.60 -23.21 -4.83
N ALA A 221 -24.06 -22.10 -4.33
CA ALA A 221 -24.16 -21.72 -2.92
C ALA A 221 -25.62 -21.41 -2.51
N SER A 222 -26.39 -20.75 -3.37
CA SER A 222 -27.81 -20.49 -3.14
C SER A 222 -28.65 -21.80 -3.05
N ALA A 223 -28.40 -22.75 -3.95
CA ALA A 223 -29.07 -24.04 -3.95
C ALA A 223 -28.78 -24.86 -2.69
N ALA A 224 -27.51 -24.83 -2.21
CA ALA A 224 -27.11 -25.51 -0.98
C ALA A 224 -27.79 -24.92 0.27
N SER A 225 -28.05 -23.63 0.29
CA SER A 225 -28.74 -22.96 1.41
C SER A 225 -30.24 -23.24 1.48
N CYS A 226 -30.86 -23.69 0.37
CA CYS A 226 -32.28 -24.04 0.31
C CYS A 226 -32.58 -25.52 0.67
N SER A 227 -31.58 -26.37 0.80
CA SER A 227 -31.68 -27.81 1.04
C SER A 227 -31.39 -28.23 2.49
N GLY A 228 -31.20 -27.31 3.41
CA GLY A 228 -31.04 -27.52 4.85
C GLY A 228 -32.13 -26.86 5.65
#